data_ee0219faaaec580baefff52f9ce67fb2
#
_entry.id   ee0219faaaec580baefff52f9ce67fb2
#
_cell.length_a   1.000
_cell.length_b   1.000
_cell.length_c   1.000
_cell.angle_alpha   90.00
_cell.angle_beta   90.00
_cell.angle_gamma   90.00
#
_symmetry.space_group_name_H-M   'P 1'
#
loop_
_entity.id
_entity.type
_entity.pdbx_description
1 polymer ?
#
loop_
_entity_poly.entity_id
_entity_poly.type
_entity_poly.pdbx_seq_one_letter_code
_entity_poly.pdbx_strand_id
1 'polypeptide(L)'
;MLLNFGVVTLLGGAVASVLVAERLKGDDTLDESKFSGHLVIAGWNATVPSILKLIDANEDSTDVIILVNETDRDIIQRAVTGYERLDITHISENFTHESVLRKAFLEKAGTFMILPDNSGLLPHEEPDEDKTVLTCLTAKSISESCNVVAHVLDVENVSHLQRANANEIVIPDEHVPHL
;
A
#
# COMPACT_ATOMS: atom_id res chain seq x y z
N MET A 1 -25.42 -4.03 38.45
CA MET A 1 -25.14 -4.91 37.28
C MET A 1 -24.94 -4.19 35.99
N LEU A 2 -24.99 -2.85 35.93
CA LEU A 2 -24.79 -2.02 34.75
C LEU A 2 -23.36 -1.47 34.59
N LEU A 3 -22.48 -1.58 35.59
CA LEU A 3 -21.11 -1.05 35.58
C LEU A 3 -20.10 -1.98 34.86
N ASN A 4 -20.41 -3.26 34.65
CA ASN A 4 -19.47 -4.21 34.03
C ASN A 4 -19.47 -4.16 32.49
N PHE A 5 -20.55 -3.70 31.85
CA PHE A 5 -20.60 -3.63 30.38
C PHE A 5 -19.78 -2.48 29.80
N GLY A 6 -19.72 -1.33 30.48
CA GLY A 6 -18.94 -0.17 30.05
C GLY A 6 -17.42 -0.38 30.13
N VAL A 7 -16.96 -1.11 31.14
CA VAL A 7 -15.54 -1.39 31.36
C VAL A 7 -15.01 -2.40 30.34
N VAL A 8 -15.79 -3.40 29.98
CA VAL A 8 -15.40 -4.42 28.96
C VAL A 8 -15.32 -3.79 27.56
N THR A 9 -16.24 -2.87 27.24
CA THR A 9 -16.23 -2.18 25.92
C THR A 9 -15.06 -1.20 25.81
N LEU A 10 -14.70 -0.51 26.89
CA LEU A 10 -13.53 0.39 26.94
C LEU A 10 -12.21 -0.39 26.87
N LEU A 11 -12.10 -1.53 27.55
CA LEU A 11 -10.94 -2.40 27.51
C LEU A 11 -10.77 -3.05 26.12
N GLY A 12 -11.88 -3.50 25.49
CA GLY A 12 -11.86 -4.07 24.13
C GLY A 12 -11.38 -3.06 23.09
N GLY A 13 -11.86 -1.80 23.16
CA GLY A 13 -11.41 -0.73 22.26
C GLY A 13 -9.94 -0.34 22.48
N ALA A 14 -9.48 -0.29 23.73
CA ALA A 14 -8.09 0.02 24.05
C ALA A 14 -7.14 -1.11 23.61
N VAL A 15 -7.52 -2.38 23.81
CA VAL A 15 -6.73 -3.53 23.35
C VAL A 15 -6.67 -3.59 21.83
N ALA A 16 -7.79 -3.36 21.13
CA ALA A 16 -7.79 -3.31 19.67
C ALA A 16 -6.90 -2.17 19.12
N SER A 17 -6.93 -0.98 19.74
CA SER A 17 -6.06 0.13 19.32
C SER A 17 -4.59 -0.13 19.60
N VAL A 18 -4.25 -0.82 20.69
CA VAL A 18 -2.87 -1.21 21.01
C VAL A 18 -2.37 -2.28 20.03
N LEU A 19 -3.18 -3.27 19.69
CA LEU A 19 -2.83 -4.30 18.70
C LEU A 19 -2.64 -3.70 17.30
N VAL A 20 -3.49 -2.75 16.89
CA VAL A 20 -3.31 -2.02 15.62
C VAL A 20 -2.06 -1.15 15.68
N ALA A 21 -1.80 -0.46 16.78
CA ALA A 21 -0.58 0.34 16.95
C ALA A 21 0.70 -0.52 16.95
N GLU A 22 0.67 -1.73 17.48
CA GLU A 22 1.78 -2.68 17.39
C GLU A 22 1.98 -3.21 15.97
N ARG A 23 0.89 -3.45 15.21
CA ARG A 23 0.96 -3.83 13.79
C ARG A 23 1.51 -2.71 12.90
N LEU A 24 1.28 -1.44 13.27
CA LEU A 24 1.82 -0.26 12.58
C LEU A 24 3.16 0.22 13.13
N LYS A 25 3.76 -0.49 14.09
CA LYS A 25 5.16 -0.25 14.47
C LYS A 25 6.06 -0.65 13.30
N GLY A 26 6.04 0.18 12.24
CA GLY A 26 7.11 0.23 11.29
C GLY A 26 8.32 0.73 12.04
N ASP A 27 9.16 -0.12 12.50
CA ASP A 27 10.56 0.19 12.57
C ASP A 27 11.47 -1.01 12.80
N ASP A 28 12.61 -0.88 12.24
CA ASP A 28 13.96 -1.38 12.45
C ASP A 28 14.22 -2.89 12.29
N THR A 29 13.25 -3.80 12.51
CA THR A 29 13.41 -5.21 12.16
C THR A 29 12.06 -5.87 11.91
N LEU A 30 11.55 -5.70 10.70
CA LEU A 30 10.42 -6.52 10.26
C LEU A 30 10.86 -7.99 10.27
N ASP A 31 10.04 -8.86 10.85
CA ASP A 31 10.31 -10.30 10.84
C ASP A 31 10.14 -10.84 9.42
N GLU A 32 11.25 -11.00 8.74
CA GLU A 32 11.32 -11.46 7.35
C GLU A 32 10.56 -12.77 7.09
N SER A 33 10.39 -13.61 8.12
CA SER A 33 9.71 -14.90 8.00
C SER A 33 8.23 -14.80 7.64
N LYS A 34 7.60 -13.64 7.91
CA LYS A 34 6.19 -13.37 7.61
C LYS A 34 5.94 -12.95 6.16
N PHE A 35 7.00 -12.48 5.48
CA PHE A 35 6.85 -11.86 4.16
C PHE A 35 7.27 -12.82 3.05
N SER A 36 6.29 -13.51 2.49
CA SER A 36 6.44 -14.34 1.29
C SER A 36 5.13 -14.36 0.52
N GLY A 37 5.14 -13.94 -0.74
CA GLY A 37 3.93 -13.84 -1.54
C GLY A 37 2.99 -12.70 -1.12
N HIS A 38 3.45 -11.82 -0.24
CA HIS A 38 2.68 -10.67 0.26
C HIS A 38 2.44 -9.62 -0.82
N LEU A 39 1.50 -8.70 -0.55
CA LEU A 39 1.23 -7.54 -1.39
C LEU A 39 1.98 -6.32 -0.86
N VAL A 40 2.69 -5.63 -1.75
CA VAL A 40 3.25 -4.30 -1.46
C VAL A 40 2.45 -3.25 -2.22
N ILE A 41 2.02 -2.20 -1.54
CA ILE A 41 1.33 -1.05 -2.15
C ILE A 41 2.17 0.20 -1.90
N ALA A 42 2.70 0.79 -2.96
CA ALA A 42 3.41 2.06 -2.94
C ALA A 42 2.49 3.21 -3.35
N GLY A 43 2.57 4.32 -2.62
CA GLY A 43 1.70 5.48 -2.77
C GLY A 43 0.44 5.42 -1.92
N TRP A 44 -0.18 6.57 -1.72
CA TRP A 44 -1.40 6.73 -0.93
C TRP A 44 -2.37 7.70 -1.59
N ASN A 45 -3.61 7.25 -1.78
CA ASN A 45 -4.72 8.07 -2.27
C ASN A 45 -6.06 7.52 -1.79
N ALA A 46 -7.16 8.15 -2.18
CA ALA A 46 -8.52 7.74 -1.79
C ALA A 46 -8.92 6.32 -2.26
N THR A 47 -8.19 5.75 -3.21
CA THR A 47 -8.48 4.40 -3.74
C THR A 47 -7.95 3.29 -2.82
N VAL A 48 -6.86 3.56 -2.07
CA VAL A 48 -6.22 2.54 -1.22
C VAL A 48 -7.17 1.90 -0.21
N PRO A 49 -7.98 2.66 0.55
CA PRO A 49 -8.97 2.05 1.46
C PRO A 49 -9.98 1.14 0.75
N SER A 50 -10.37 1.49 -0.49
CA SER A 50 -11.28 0.66 -1.28
C SER A 50 -10.62 -0.65 -1.73
N ILE A 51 -9.35 -0.60 -2.12
CA ILE A 51 -8.55 -1.79 -2.45
C ILE A 51 -8.44 -2.69 -1.21
N LEU A 52 -8.07 -2.14 -0.06
CA LEU A 52 -7.96 -2.90 1.19
C LEU A 52 -9.29 -3.58 1.56
N LYS A 53 -10.40 -2.88 1.39
CA LYS A 53 -11.74 -3.45 1.63
C LYS A 53 -12.07 -4.61 0.70
N LEU A 54 -11.69 -4.53 -0.57
CA LEU A 54 -11.89 -5.63 -1.53
C LEU A 54 -11.03 -6.84 -1.19
N ILE A 55 -9.78 -6.62 -0.77
CA ILE A 55 -8.88 -7.69 -0.34
C ILE A 55 -9.41 -8.35 0.95
N ASP A 56 -9.87 -7.55 1.91
CA ASP A 56 -10.44 -8.07 3.16
C ASP A 56 -11.69 -8.92 2.94
N ALA A 57 -12.50 -8.57 1.94
CA ALA A 57 -13.70 -9.31 1.56
C ALA A 57 -13.42 -10.60 0.77
N ASN A 58 -12.20 -10.76 0.22
CA ASN A 58 -11.82 -11.92 -0.59
C ASN A 58 -10.90 -12.85 0.20
N GLU A 59 -11.45 -13.95 0.71
CA GLU A 59 -10.73 -14.93 1.53
C GLU A 59 -9.59 -15.65 0.78
N ASP A 60 -9.63 -15.69 -0.56
CA ASP A 60 -8.59 -16.29 -1.39
C ASP A 60 -7.39 -15.36 -1.63
N SER A 61 -7.50 -14.08 -1.25
CA SER A 61 -6.40 -13.12 -1.39
C SER A 61 -5.42 -13.20 -0.23
N THR A 62 -4.19 -12.65 -0.45
CA THR A 62 -3.22 -12.50 0.64
C THR A 62 -3.77 -11.60 1.74
N ASP A 63 -3.48 -11.92 2.99
CA ASP A 63 -3.80 -11.13 4.17
C ASP A 63 -2.62 -10.25 4.63
N VAL A 64 -1.42 -10.51 4.13
CA VAL A 64 -0.21 -9.77 4.48
C VAL A 64 0.05 -8.65 3.49
N ILE A 65 0.04 -7.41 3.95
CA ILE A 65 0.16 -6.20 3.12
C ILE A 65 1.21 -5.26 3.72
N ILE A 66 2.11 -4.74 2.88
CA ILE A 66 3.00 -3.65 3.24
C ILE A 66 2.58 -2.39 2.47
N LEU A 67 2.23 -1.34 3.18
CA LEU A 67 2.00 -0.01 2.64
C LEU A 67 3.29 0.81 2.71
N VAL A 68 3.72 1.41 1.59
CA VAL A 68 4.91 2.25 1.52
C VAL A 68 4.52 3.63 0.99
N ASN A 69 4.53 4.64 1.83
CA ASN A 69 4.22 6.02 1.48
C ASN A 69 4.62 6.96 2.62
N GLU A 70 4.67 8.26 2.35
CA GLU A 70 5.03 9.30 3.34
C GLU A 70 3.82 9.92 4.03
N THR A 71 2.65 9.30 3.96
CA THR A 71 1.44 9.74 4.66
C THR A 71 1.61 9.64 6.17
N ASP A 72 1.00 10.59 6.89
CA ASP A 72 0.98 10.60 8.34
C ASP A 72 0.45 9.26 8.90
N ARG A 73 1.17 8.73 9.88
CA ARG A 73 0.88 7.44 10.49
C ARG A 73 -0.54 7.37 11.09
N ASP A 74 -1.03 8.47 11.64
CA ASP A 74 -2.38 8.53 12.24
C ASP A 74 -3.47 8.43 11.16
N ILE A 75 -3.21 8.95 9.95
CA ILE A 75 -4.13 8.82 8.81
C ILE A 75 -4.21 7.36 8.37
N ILE A 76 -3.06 6.70 8.21
CA ILE A 76 -2.98 5.29 7.85
C ILE A 76 -3.67 4.45 8.92
N GLN A 77 -3.36 4.66 10.19
CA GLN A 77 -3.96 3.91 11.30
C GLN A 77 -5.48 3.98 11.28
N ARG A 78 -6.05 5.16 11.08
CA ARG A 78 -7.51 5.32 10.98
C ARG A 78 -8.09 4.60 9.78
N ALA A 79 -7.40 4.62 8.65
CA ALA A 79 -7.86 3.99 7.41
C ALA A 79 -7.83 2.46 7.47
N VAL A 80 -6.87 1.87 8.23
CA VAL A 80 -6.73 0.41 8.36
C VAL A 80 -7.47 -0.17 9.57
N THR A 81 -7.99 0.68 10.45
CA THR A 81 -8.80 0.25 11.58
C THR A 81 -10.09 -0.41 11.09
N GLY A 82 -10.35 -1.63 11.53
CA GLY A 82 -11.56 -2.39 11.16
C GLY A 82 -11.31 -3.54 10.19
N TYR A 83 -10.12 -3.67 9.63
CA TYR A 83 -9.72 -4.86 8.88
C TYR A 83 -9.13 -5.89 9.84
N GLU A 84 -9.93 -6.90 10.23
CA GLU A 84 -9.51 -7.90 11.21
C GLU A 84 -8.65 -9.00 10.57
N ARG A 85 -8.89 -9.30 9.30
CA ARG A 85 -8.19 -10.35 8.56
C ARG A 85 -6.82 -9.90 8.05
N LEU A 86 -6.65 -8.61 7.73
CA LEU A 86 -5.44 -8.09 7.10
C LEU A 86 -4.34 -7.80 8.13
N ASP A 87 -3.15 -8.33 7.87
CA ASP A 87 -1.91 -7.97 8.58
C ASP A 87 -1.19 -6.87 7.79
N ILE A 88 -1.42 -5.61 8.19
CA ILE A 88 -0.95 -4.44 7.46
C ILE A 88 0.23 -3.81 8.19
N THR A 89 1.36 -3.71 7.50
CA THR A 89 2.55 -2.99 7.93
C THR A 89 2.70 -1.69 7.14
N HIS A 90 3.01 -0.58 7.79
CA HIS A 90 3.27 0.71 7.14
C HIS A 90 4.73 1.12 7.27
N ILE A 91 5.39 1.32 6.14
CA ILE A 91 6.72 1.92 6.01
C ILE A 91 6.54 3.38 5.59
N SER A 92 6.81 4.31 6.53
CA SER A 92 6.67 5.76 6.30
C SER A 92 7.94 6.33 5.68
N GLU A 93 8.22 5.97 4.43
CA GLU A 93 9.41 6.36 3.68
C GLU A 93 9.10 6.52 2.19
N ASN A 94 10.02 7.18 1.46
CA ASN A 94 9.88 7.40 0.03
C ASN A 94 10.10 6.10 -0.76
N PHE A 95 9.06 5.62 -1.41
CA PHE A 95 9.05 4.36 -2.15
C PHE A 95 9.85 4.36 -3.47
N THR A 96 10.35 5.52 -3.92
CA THR A 96 11.24 5.56 -5.10
C THR A 96 12.64 5.03 -4.79
N HIS A 97 13.00 4.90 -3.51
CA HIS A 97 14.30 4.44 -3.08
C HIS A 97 14.40 2.91 -3.04
N GLU A 98 15.44 2.37 -3.67
CA GLU A 98 15.70 0.92 -3.69
C GLU A 98 15.79 0.32 -2.27
N SER A 99 16.46 1.01 -1.34
CA SER A 99 16.59 0.56 0.05
C SER A 99 15.25 0.40 0.76
N VAL A 100 14.28 1.26 0.43
CA VAL A 100 12.92 1.20 1.00
C VAL A 100 12.13 0.03 0.42
N LEU A 101 12.24 -0.22 -0.89
CA LEU A 101 11.61 -1.39 -1.52
C LEU A 101 12.20 -2.70 -1.03
N ARG A 102 13.53 -2.75 -0.77
CA ARG A 102 14.16 -3.91 -0.14
C ARG A 102 13.71 -4.10 1.31
N LYS A 103 13.51 -3.02 2.07
CA LYS A 103 12.92 -3.04 3.42
C LYS A 103 11.49 -3.59 3.40
N ALA A 104 10.76 -3.40 2.29
CA ALA A 104 9.44 -4.00 2.06
C ALA A 104 9.52 -5.46 1.54
N PHE A 105 10.68 -6.09 1.54
CA PHE A 105 10.92 -7.46 1.04
C PHE A 105 10.38 -7.70 -0.37
N LEU A 106 10.61 -6.73 -1.26
CA LEU A 106 10.05 -6.77 -2.62
C LEU A 106 10.47 -8.04 -3.39
N GLU A 107 11.67 -8.57 -3.14
CA GLU A 107 12.14 -9.83 -3.75
C GLU A 107 11.25 -11.03 -3.45
N LYS A 108 10.49 -10.97 -2.34
CA LYS A 108 9.59 -12.04 -1.89
C LYS A 108 8.12 -11.70 -2.08
N ALA A 109 7.81 -10.51 -2.56
CA ALA A 109 6.44 -10.06 -2.79
C ALA A 109 5.79 -10.86 -3.94
N GLY A 110 4.54 -11.20 -3.78
CA GLY A 110 3.73 -11.80 -4.85
C GLY A 110 3.29 -10.77 -5.87
N THR A 111 2.89 -9.59 -5.39
CA THR A 111 2.46 -8.47 -6.23
C THR A 111 2.95 -7.15 -5.64
N PHE A 112 3.34 -6.24 -6.51
CA PHE A 112 3.68 -4.87 -6.18
C PHE A 112 2.77 -3.91 -6.93
N MET A 113 1.93 -3.18 -6.22
CA MET A 113 1.07 -2.14 -6.76
C MET A 113 1.72 -0.77 -6.57
N ILE A 114 1.79 0.01 -7.64
CA ILE A 114 2.24 1.39 -7.60
C ILE A 114 1.06 2.29 -7.96
N LEU A 115 0.67 3.13 -7.03
CA LEU A 115 -0.51 4.02 -7.15
C LEU A 115 -0.06 5.48 -7.17
N PRO A 116 -0.82 6.39 -7.80
CA PRO A 116 -0.60 7.82 -7.67
C PRO A 116 -0.56 8.21 -6.20
N ASP A 117 0.48 8.96 -5.81
CA ASP A 117 0.75 9.27 -4.41
C ASP A 117 0.35 10.70 -4.07
N ASN A 118 -0.65 10.84 -3.22
CA ASN A 118 -1.13 12.13 -2.71
C ASN A 118 -0.53 12.47 -1.34
N SER A 119 0.47 11.73 -0.87
CA SER A 119 1.14 12.01 0.41
C SER A 119 1.73 13.41 0.43
N GLY A 120 1.29 14.23 1.37
CA GLY A 120 1.80 15.60 1.54
C GLY A 120 1.34 16.62 0.49
N LEU A 121 0.49 16.24 -0.47
CA LEU A 121 -0.05 17.16 -1.47
C LEU A 121 -1.19 18.01 -0.92
N LEU A 122 -1.25 19.26 -1.38
CA LEU A 122 -2.39 20.14 -1.15
C LEU A 122 -3.58 19.72 -2.06
N PRO A 123 -4.83 20.11 -1.71
CA PRO A 123 -6.03 19.66 -2.43
C PRO A 123 -6.10 19.99 -3.92
N HIS A 124 -5.24 20.87 -4.43
CA HIS A 124 -5.18 21.32 -5.83
C HIS A 124 -3.89 20.85 -6.54
N GLU A 125 -3.06 20.10 -5.87
CA GLU A 125 -1.84 19.53 -6.43
C GLU A 125 -2.12 18.13 -6.98
N GLU A 126 -1.48 17.82 -8.09
CA GLU A 126 -1.56 16.49 -8.71
C GLU A 126 -0.34 15.65 -8.32
N PRO A 127 -0.50 14.33 -8.23
CA PRO A 127 0.61 13.44 -7.96
C PRO A 127 1.63 13.47 -9.09
N ASP A 128 2.91 13.39 -8.71
CA ASP A 128 4.02 13.27 -9.65
C ASP A 128 4.11 11.82 -10.18
N GLU A 129 3.65 11.61 -11.40
CA GLU A 129 3.65 10.28 -12.03
C GLU A 129 5.04 9.80 -12.48
N ASP A 130 6.05 10.67 -12.56
CA ASP A 130 7.43 10.26 -12.78
C ASP A 130 7.92 9.34 -11.66
N LYS A 131 7.40 9.52 -10.44
CA LYS A 131 7.63 8.60 -9.33
C LYS A 131 7.15 7.19 -9.65
N THR A 132 6.01 7.03 -10.31
CA THR A 132 5.45 5.73 -10.69
C THR A 132 6.37 5.00 -11.66
N VAL A 133 6.86 5.69 -12.68
CA VAL A 133 7.79 5.12 -13.67
C VAL A 133 9.13 4.75 -13.03
N LEU A 134 9.71 5.67 -12.24
CA LEU A 134 10.96 5.43 -11.52
C LEU A 134 10.84 4.22 -10.57
N THR A 135 9.75 4.15 -9.83
CA THR A 135 9.49 3.05 -8.88
C THR A 135 9.35 1.72 -9.60
N CYS A 136 8.68 1.69 -10.76
CA CYS A 136 8.57 0.48 -11.58
C CYS A 136 9.95 0.00 -12.05
N LEU A 137 10.79 0.90 -12.55
CA LEU A 137 12.17 0.59 -12.95
C LEU A 137 12.99 0.05 -11.77
N THR A 138 12.91 0.71 -10.61
CA THR A 138 13.60 0.29 -9.40
C THR A 138 13.13 -1.10 -8.96
N ALA A 139 11.83 -1.35 -8.94
CA ALA A 139 11.26 -2.64 -8.57
C ALA A 139 11.76 -3.76 -9.50
N LYS A 140 11.76 -3.54 -10.81
CA LYS A 140 12.22 -4.51 -11.79
C LYS A 140 13.74 -4.77 -11.71
N SER A 141 14.52 -3.78 -11.28
CA SER A 141 15.96 -3.98 -11.00
C SER A 141 16.21 -4.84 -9.75
N ILE A 142 15.31 -4.78 -8.76
CA ILE A 142 15.38 -5.61 -7.55
C ILE A 142 14.93 -7.04 -7.84
N SER A 143 13.79 -7.19 -8.52
CA SER A 143 13.18 -8.49 -8.84
C SER A 143 12.48 -8.43 -10.20
N GLU A 144 13.12 -8.99 -11.22
CA GLU A 144 12.56 -9.06 -12.57
C GLU A 144 11.24 -9.87 -12.60
N SER A 145 11.13 -10.87 -11.75
CA SER A 145 9.95 -11.76 -11.65
C SER A 145 8.80 -11.16 -10.83
N CYS A 146 9.01 -10.06 -10.12
CA CYS A 146 7.96 -9.41 -9.35
C CYS A 146 6.81 -8.96 -10.26
N ASN A 147 5.58 -9.32 -9.91
CA ASN A 147 4.38 -8.87 -10.61
C ASN A 147 4.07 -7.41 -10.27
N VAL A 148 4.41 -6.49 -11.18
CA VAL A 148 4.22 -5.04 -10.99
C VAL A 148 2.94 -4.61 -11.68
N VAL A 149 2.01 -4.04 -10.89
CA VAL A 149 0.78 -3.41 -11.34
C VAL A 149 0.91 -1.90 -11.10
N ALA A 150 0.91 -1.09 -12.15
CA ALA A 150 1.06 0.36 -12.06
C ALA A 150 -0.23 1.08 -12.46
N HIS A 151 -0.69 2.00 -11.63
CA HIS A 151 -1.82 2.87 -11.92
C HIS A 151 -1.31 4.25 -12.33
N VAL A 152 -1.73 4.74 -13.48
CA VAL A 152 -1.41 6.07 -14.00
C VAL A 152 -2.67 6.85 -14.33
N LEU A 153 -2.60 8.16 -14.20
CA LEU A 153 -3.67 9.09 -14.56
C LEU A 153 -3.49 9.61 -15.98
N ASP A 154 -2.24 9.75 -16.43
CA ASP A 154 -1.90 10.23 -17.77
C ASP A 154 -1.56 9.07 -18.71
N VAL A 155 -2.31 8.97 -19.82
CA VAL A 155 -2.10 7.98 -20.88
C VAL A 155 -0.71 8.07 -21.52
N GLU A 156 -0.08 9.24 -21.52
CA GLU A 156 1.27 9.42 -22.05
C GLU A 156 2.31 8.58 -21.30
N ASN A 157 2.08 8.35 -19.98
CA ASN A 157 2.98 7.54 -19.15
C ASN A 157 2.88 6.02 -19.39
N VAL A 158 1.84 5.56 -20.08
CA VAL A 158 1.68 4.13 -20.42
C VAL A 158 2.89 3.59 -21.18
N SER A 159 3.39 4.34 -22.17
CA SER A 159 4.54 3.90 -22.95
C SER A 159 5.82 3.81 -22.12
N HIS A 160 5.98 4.66 -21.12
CA HIS A 160 7.11 4.61 -20.19
C HIS A 160 7.05 3.41 -19.27
N LEU A 161 5.87 3.08 -18.74
CA LEU A 161 5.65 1.91 -17.90
C LEU A 161 5.79 0.60 -18.67
N GLN A 162 5.37 0.54 -19.94
CA GLN A 162 5.61 -0.62 -20.80
C GLN A 162 7.11 -0.86 -20.99
N ARG A 163 7.92 0.20 -21.23
CA ARG A 163 9.38 0.10 -21.32
C ARG A 163 10.03 -0.26 -19.99
N ALA A 164 9.41 0.12 -18.86
CA ALA A 164 9.83 -0.25 -17.51
C ALA A 164 9.43 -1.68 -17.13
N ASN A 165 8.83 -2.46 -18.06
CA ASN A 165 8.37 -3.82 -17.86
C ASN A 165 7.29 -3.98 -16.76
N ALA A 166 6.41 -3.00 -16.57
CA ALA A 166 5.21 -3.19 -15.76
C ALA A 166 4.39 -4.36 -16.34
N ASN A 167 3.91 -5.26 -15.46
CA ASN A 167 3.13 -6.43 -15.90
C ASN A 167 1.70 -6.02 -16.26
N GLU A 168 1.14 -5.07 -15.52
CA GLU A 168 -0.19 -4.53 -15.74
C GLU A 168 -0.19 -3.02 -15.53
N ILE A 169 -0.92 -2.31 -16.39
CA ILE A 169 -1.06 -0.86 -16.32
C ILE A 169 -2.54 -0.53 -16.25
N VAL A 170 -2.94 0.14 -15.19
CA VAL A 170 -4.33 0.56 -14.95
C VAL A 170 -4.46 2.04 -15.27
N ILE A 171 -5.45 2.38 -16.09
CA ILE A 171 -5.82 3.75 -16.46
C ILE A 171 -7.28 3.96 -16.07
N PRO A 172 -7.66 5.09 -15.43
CA PRO A 172 -9.06 5.39 -15.16
C PRO A 172 -9.89 5.50 -16.44
N ASP A 173 -11.12 4.97 -16.43
CA ASP A 173 -12.03 4.98 -17.57
C ASP A 173 -12.33 6.38 -18.11
N GLU A 174 -12.21 7.42 -17.29
CA GLU A 174 -12.46 8.82 -17.68
C GLU A 174 -11.45 9.37 -18.69
N HIS A 175 -10.32 8.70 -18.88
CA HIS A 175 -9.22 9.14 -19.77
C HIS A 175 -9.06 8.27 -21.02
N VAL A 176 -9.95 7.32 -21.26
CA VAL A 176 -9.96 6.55 -22.50
C VAL A 176 -10.64 7.40 -23.58
N PRO A 177 -9.92 7.91 -24.59
CA PRO A 177 -10.55 8.62 -25.69
C PRO A 177 -11.55 7.66 -26.36
N HIS A 178 -12.80 8.03 -26.41
CA HIS A 178 -13.80 7.32 -27.22
C HIS A 178 -13.41 7.52 -28.70
N LEU A 179 -12.82 6.47 -29.30
CA LEU A 179 -12.60 6.38 -30.75
C LEU A 179 -13.92 6.18 -31.48
#